data_6d66034fd179bd9aa536d932934a89dc
#
_entry.id   6d66034fd179bd9aa536d932934a89dc
#
_cell.length_a   1.000
_cell.length_b   1.000
_cell.length_c   1.000
_cell.angle_alpha   90.00
_cell.angle_beta   90.00
_cell.angle_gamma   90.00
#
_symmetry.space_group_name_H-M   'P 1'
#
loop_
_entity.id
_entity.type
_entity.pdbx_description
1 polymer ?
#
loop_
_entity_poly.entity_id
_entity_poly.type
_entity_poly.pdbx_seq_one_letter_code
_entity_poly.pdbx_strand_id
1 'polypeptide(L)'
;MKEEKLTQRRKGAKLKPCSRGASSFAPLRLCASILLLALAACGARPSSPLAFVTNERDGTITVIDTGRDRVYSTIKVGGRLRGIRLSPDKTRIWVAISYPTNQSQGEDKIAELDLRGNVIAKYEAGTDPENFVIDAKGTRLYIANEDAGTASITDVKANRVITSMPVGLEPEGAAMSPDGRWVYITSEASSTVSVIDTQTGQVVKQFLVGARPREAVFTSDSSRAYVTAENGNVVSVVDTRDHAVIKTIELPRADGSAQLKPKGVVVSADGKRVYVATGRGNSVAVIDGEQLKLVTLIPVGQRPWGIALTPDGRKLYTANGVSNDVSVIDTSTNKVIATIKAGDGPWGIAL
;
A
#
# COMPACT_ATOMS: atom_id res chain seq x y z
N MET A 1 -53.32 -6.30 36.64
CA MET A 1 -54.03 -5.30 37.44
C MET A 1 -53.68 -3.94 36.87
N LYS A 2 -54.72 -3.35 36.31
CA LYS A 2 -55.03 -1.99 35.90
C LYS A 2 -54.23 -1.40 34.70
N GLU A 3 -54.98 -1.46 33.63
CA GLU A 3 -55.13 -0.51 32.53
C GLU A 3 -55.44 0.91 33.06
N GLU A 4 -55.05 1.91 32.27
CA GLU A 4 -55.96 3.03 32.00
C GLU A 4 -55.57 3.74 30.70
N LYS A 5 -56.52 3.74 29.78
CA LYS A 5 -56.70 4.54 28.56
C LYS A 5 -57.13 5.95 28.90
N LEU A 6 -56.87 6.92 28.02
CA LEU A 6 -57.80 8.00 27.61
C LEU A 6 -57.11 8.89 26.58
N THR A 7 -57.49 8.85 25.37
CA THR A 7 -58.55 9.46 24.50
C THR A 7 -58.50 10.99 24.32
N GLN A 8 -58.24 11.34 23.05
CA GLN A 8 -58.81 12.40 22.18
C GLN A 8 -59.04 13.84 22.70
N ARG A 9 -58.60 14.80 21.87
CA ARG A 9 -59.52 15.78 21.27
C ARG A 9 -58.96 16.57 20.08
N ARG A 10 -59.63 16.44 18.94
CA ARG A 10 -59.63 17.35 17.79
C ARG A 10 -60.32 18.65 18.11
N LYS A 11 -59.86 19.79 17.58
CA LYS A 11 -60.66 20.98 17.18
C LYS A 11 -59.88 21.73 16.13
N GLY A 12 -60.35 21.89 15.10
CA GLY A 12 -60.74 22.47 13.90
C GLY A 12 -61.09 23.96 14.01
N ALA A 13 -60.57 24.80 13.13
CA ALA A 13 -61.07 26.16 12.82
C ALA A 13 -60.66 26.53 11.40
N LYS A 14 -61.46 26.53 10.53
CA LYS A 14 -62.26 27.42 9.70
C LYS A 14 -61.50 28.50 8.94
N LEU A 15 -61.55 28.32 7.60
CA LEU A 15 -61.31 29.30 6.55
C LEU A 15 -62.32 30.46 6.57
N LYS A 16 -61.87 31.66 6.25
CA LYS A 16 -62.73 32.74 5.71
C LYS A 16 -62.02 33.39 4.50
N PRO A 17 -62.81 33.83 3.51
CA PRO A 17 -62.31 34.30 2.23
C PRO A 17 -62.40 35.81 2.06
N CYS A 18 -61.58 36.31 1.13
CA CYS A 18 -61.80 37.32 0.10
C CYS A 18 -62.09 38.76 0.44
N SER A 19 -61.31 39.68 -0.07
CA SER A 19 -61.84 40.78 -0.89
C SER A 19 -60.79 41.39 -1.81
N ARG A 20 -61.22 41.66 -3.05
CA ARG A 20 -60.48 42.31 -4.14
C ARG A 20 -60.29 43.81 -3.85
N GLY A 21 -59.17 44.36 -4.25
CA GLY A 21 -58.98 45.80 -4.33
C GLY A 21 -57.84 46.10 -5.34
N ALA A 22 -58.14 46.97 -6.28
CA ALA A 22 -57.38 47.17 -7.54
C ALA A 22 -56.21 48.18 -7.44
N SER A 23 -55.29 47.99 -8.37
CA SER A 23 -54.48 48.96 -9.11
C SER A 23 -53.55 49.94 -8.39
N SER A 24 -52.24 49.80 -8.65
CA SER A 24 -51.41 50.93 -9.12
C SER A 24 -50.11 50.44 -9.72
N PHE A 25 -49.77 51.01 -10.86
CA PHE A 25 -48.56 50.88 -11.62
C PHE A 25 -47.32 51.39 -10.86
N ALA A 26 -46.22 50.68 -10.88
CA ALA A 26 -44.85 51.24 -10.81
C ALA A 26 -43.81 50.13 -11.03
N PRO A 27 -42.52 50.39 -11.26
CA PRO A 27 -41.83 49.97 -12.50
C PRO A 27 -40.96 48.71 -12.34
N LEU A 28 -40.68 48.14 -13.52
CA LEU A 28 -39.68 47.06 -13.71
C LEU A 28 -38.40 47.32 -12.94
N ARG A 29 -38.11 46.56 -11.92
CA ARG A 29 -36.74 46.32 -11.45
C ARG A 29 -36.31 44.95 -11.93
N LEU A 30 -35.30 44.97 -12.77
CA LEU A 30 -34.53 43.85 -13.30
C LEU A 30 -33.91 43.13 -12.09
N CYS A 31 -34.52 42.09 -11.56
CA CYS A 31 -33.88 41.16 -10.67
C CYS A 31 -33.02 40.23 -11.54
N ALA A 32 -31.74 40.54 -11.64
CA ALA A 32 -30.77 39.58 -12.10
C ALA A 32 -30.72 38.39 -11.14
N SER A 33 -31.44 37.35 -11.50
CA SER A 33 -31.29 36.04 -10.85
C SER A 33 -29.91 35.52 -11.16
N ILE A 34 -29.00 35.69 -10.22
CA ILE A 34 -27.71 34.98 -10.21
C ILE A 34 -28.04 33.50 -10.01
N LEU A 35 -28.21 32.80 -11.12
CA LEU A 35 -28.23 31.34 -11.14
C LEU A 35 -26.81 30.89 -10.78
N LEU A 36 -26.56 30.62 -9.49
CA LEU A 36 -25.39 29.89 -9.07
C LEU A 36 -25.50 28.50 -9.72
N LEU A 37 -24.93 28.35 -10.91
CA LEU A 37 -24.54 27.05 -11.42
C LEU A 37 -23.50 26.49 -10.45
N ALA A 38 -23.94 25.66 -9.50
CA ALA A 38 -23.08 24.70 -8.87
C ALA A 38 -22.63 23.74 -9.98
N LEU A 39 -21.57 24.09 -10.69
CA LEU A 39 -20.77 23.15 -11.46
C LEU A 39 -20.28 22.11 -10.46
N ALA A 40 -21.01 20.99 -10.36
CA ALA A 40 -20.44 19.77 -9.87
C ALA A 40 -19.23 19.51 -10.76
N ALA A 41 -18.06 19.91 -10.30
CA ALA A 41 -16.80 19.54 -10.89
C ALA A 41 -16.72 18.01 -10.75
N CYS A 42 -17.26 17.32 -11.76
CA CYS A 42 -16.87 15.94 -12.04
C CYS A 42 -15.38 16.02 -12.33
N GLY A 43 -14.56 15.90 -11.29
CA GLY A 43 -13.12 16.06 -11.39
C GLY A 43 -12.58 15.12 -12.44
N ALA A 44 -12.15 15.66 -13.57
CA ALA A 44 -11.43 14.87 -14.56
C ALA A 44 -10.30 14.13 -13.82
N ARG A 45 -10.09 12.85 -14.15
CA ARG A 45 -8.96 12.10 -13.59
C ARG A 45 -7.67 12.90 -13.84
N PRO A 46 -6.75 12.92 -12.85
CA PRO A 46 -5.45 13.52 -13.08
C PRO A 46 -4.80 12.89 -14.31
N SER A 47 -4.15 13.71 -15.11
CA SER A 47 -3.34 13.24 -16.25
C SER A 47 -2.03 12.59 -15.82
N SER A 48 -1.62 12.82 -14.57
CA SER A 48 -0.45 12.22 -13.92
C SER A 48 -0.78 10.86 -13.32
N PRO A 49 0.21 9.96 -13.20
CA PRO A 49 0.04 8.72 -12.46
C PRO A 49 -0.45 8.96 -11.03
N LEU A 50 -1.18 7.99 -10.49
CA LEU A 50 -1.65 8.00 -9.11
C LEU A 50 -0.80 7.06 -8.26
N ALA A 51 -0.49 7.48 -7.04
CA ALA A 51 0.04 6.60 -6.00
C ALA A 51 -1.08 6.21 -5.02
N PHE A 52 -1.06 4.96 -4.58
CA PHE A 52 -2.03 4.39 -3.66
C PHE A 52 -1.32 3.94 -2.40
N VAL A 53 -1.73 4.47 -1.26
CA VAL A 53 -1.10 4.22 0.05
C VAL A 53 -2.11 3.57 0.97
N THR A 54 -1.84 2.33 1.41
CA THR A 54 -2.67 1.68 2.43
C THR A 54 -2.45 2.33 3.78
N ASN A 55 -3.54 2.56 4.51
CA ASN A 55 -3.53 3.05 5.88
C ASN A 55 -4.06 1.91 6.78
N GLU A 56 -3.15 1.30 7.51
CA GLU A 56 -3.37 0.03 8.21
C GLU A 56 -4.45 0.13 9.29
N ARG A 57 -4.45 1.23 10.08
CA ARG A 57 -5.29 1.35 11.27
C ARG A 57 -6.70 1.85 10.99
N ASP A 58 -6.90 2.65 9.94
CA ASP A 58 -8.24 3.16 9.60
C ASP A 58 -8.90 2.44 8.42
N GLY A 59 -8.21 1.46 7.83
CA GLY A 59 -8.76 0.64 6.74
C GLY A 59 -9.05 1.43 5.47
N THR A 60 -8.24 2.46 5.18
CA THR A 60 -8.41 3.30 4.00
C THR A 60 -7.20 3.23 3.07
N ILE A 61 -7.39 3.69 1.82
CA ILE A 61 -6.31 3.93 0.87
C ILE A 61 -6.29 5.42 0.54
N THR A 62 -5.18 6.08 0.84
CA THR A 62 -4.93 7.45 0.38
C THR A 62 -4.46 7.42 -1.06
N VAL A 63 -5.17 8.12 -1.95
CA VAL A 63 -4.82 8.26 -3.37
C VAL A 63 -4.14 9.60 -3.58
N ILE A 64 -2.94 9.59 -4.15
CA ILE A 64 -2.10 10.78 -4.35
C ILE A 64 -1.94 11.06 -5.84
N ASP A 65 -2.18 12.30 -6.25
CA ASP A 65 -1.82 12.83 -7.57
C ASP A 65 -0.31 13.14 -7.57
N THR A 66 0.48 12.31 -8.27
CA THR A 66 1.95 12.44 -8.27
C THR A 66 2.46 13.61 -9.10
N GLY A 67 1.63 14.20 -9.95
CA GLY A 67 1.98 15.42 -10.69
C GLY A 67 1.87 16.68 -9.84
N ARG A 68 1.02 16.65 -8.80
CA ARG A 68 0.78 17.77 -7.90
C ARG A 68 1.24 17.52 -6.47
N ASP A 69 1.68 16.31 -6.15
CA ASP A 69 2.10 15.87 -4.83
C ASP A 69 1.07 16.20 -3.74
N ARG A 70 -0.19 15.84 -3.99
CA ARG A 70 -1.30 16.08 -3.07
C ARG A 70 -2.32 14.95 -3.09
N VAL A 71 -3.08 14.83 -2.02
CA VAL A 71 -4.21 13.89 -1.96
C VAL A 71 -5.22 14.21 -3.06
N TYR A 72 -5.52 13.19 -3.85
CA TYR A 72 -6.59 13.23 -4.85
C TYR A 72 -7.93 12.76 -4.26
N SER A 73 -7.90 11.63 -3.53
CA SER A 73 -9.08 11.06 -2.87
C SER A 73 -8.66 10.09 -1.76
N THR A 74 -9.62 9.63 -0.99
CA THR A 74 -9.46 8.55 -0.03
C THR A 74 -10.50 7.48 -0.33
N ILE A 75 -10.07 6.21 -0.39
CA ILE A 75 -10.91 5.03 -0.61
C ILE A 75 -11.09 4.34 0.74
N LYS A 76 -12.34 4.06 1.13
CA LYS A 76 -12.63 3.26 2.32
C LYS A 76 -12.81 1.81 1.93
N VAL A 77 -11.97 0.92 2.48
CA VAL A 77 -11.97 -0.52 2.22
C VAL A 77 -12.45 -1.30 3.44
N GLY A 78 -11.91 -0.98 4.61
CA GLY A 78 -12.13 -1.69 5.88
C GLY A 78 -11.09 -2.78 6.12
N GLY A 79 -11.05 -3.29 7.35
CA GLY A 79 -10.02 -4.24 7.79
C GLY A 79 -8.65 -3.60 8.01
N ARG A 80 -7.67 -4.43 8.32
CA ARG A 80 -6.26 -4.05 8.45
C ARG A 80 -5.59 -4.17 7.09
N LEU A 81 -5.30 -3.04 6.46
CA LEU A 81 -4.73 -3.02 5.11
C LEU A 81 -3.21 -3.09 5.16
N ARG A 82 -2.64 -4.04 4.40
CA ARG A 82 -1.20 -4.28 4.34
C ARG A 82 -0.65 -4.08 2.92
N GLY A 83 -0.07 -5.10 2.35
CA GLY A 83 0.48 -5.07 1.00
C GLY A 83 -0.49 -4.55 -0.05
N ILE A 84 -0.02 -3.72 -0.95
CA ILE A 84 -0.79 -3.15 -2.05
C ILE A 84 0.00 -3.26 -3.35
N ARG A 85 -0.67 -3.62 -4.43
CA ARG A 85 -0.08 -3.71 -5.78
C ARG A 85 -1.07 -3.16 -6.81
N LEU A 86 -0.55 -2.66 -7.91
CA LEU A 86 -1.34 -2.45 -9.11
C LEU A 86 -1.31 -3.70 -9.98
N SER A 87 -2.40 -3.92 -10.71
CA SER A 87 -2.40 -4.91 -11.80
C SER A 87 -1.33 -4.58 -12.85
N PRO A 88 -0.85 -5.56 -13.63
CA PRO A 88 0.15 -5.31 -14.68
C PRO A 88 -0.25 -4.21 -15.68
N ASP A 89 -1.54 -4.10 -15.99
CA ASP A 89 -2.11 -3.06 -16.86
C ASP A 89 -2.42 -1.74 -16.13
N LYS A 90 -2.15 -1.67 -14.81
CA LYS A 90 -2.39 -0.52 -13.93
C LYS A 90 -3.86 -0.04 -13.90
N THR A 91 -4.81 -0.91 -14.20
CA THR A 91 -6.25 -0.60 -14.18
C THR A 91 -6.95 -1.01 -12.89
N ARG A 92 -6.27 -1.79 -12.04
CA ARG A 92 -6.79 -2.35 -10.79
C ARG A 92 -5.82 -2.12 -9.63
N ILE A 93 -6.40 -2.07 -8.45
CA ILE A 93 -5.67 -2.06 -7.18
C ILE A 93 -5.91 -3.42 -6.52
N TRP A 94 -4.85 -4.05 -6.05
CA TRP A 94 -4.90 -5.26 -5.25
C TRP A 94 -4.38 -4.93 -3.87
N VAL A 95 -5.08 -5.39 -2.82
CA VAL A 95 -4.72 -5.09 -1.44
C VAL A 95 -4.93 -6.30 -0.54
N ALA A 96 -3.93 -6.60 0.30
CA ALA A 96 -4.06 -7.58 1.37
C ALA A 96 -4.88 -6.98 2.51
N ILE A 97 -5.91 -7.70 2.93
CA ILE A 97 -6.81 -7.34 4.03
C ILE A 97 -6.72 -8.44 5.06
N SER A 98 -6.35 -8.11 6.27
CA SER A 98 -6.37 -9.03 7.40
C SER A 98 -7.25 -8.52 8.53
N TYR A 99 -7.64 -9.44 9.41
CA TYR A 99 -8.41 -9.14 10.60
C TYR A 99 -7.73 -9.83 11.79
N PRO A 100 -7.45 -9.09 12.87
CA PRO A 100 -6.91 -9.72 14.08
C PRO A 100 -7.77 -10.92 14.52
N THR A 101 -7.14 -11.99 14.89
CA THR A 101 -7.79 -13.27 15.28
C THR A 101 -8.85 -13.14 16.37
N ASN A 102 -8.84 -12.05 17.13
CA ASN A 102 -9.84 -11.72 18.15
C ASN A 102 -11.01 -10.86 17.65
N GLN A 103 -11.03 -10.48 16.35
CA GLN A 103 -12.10 -9.71 15.74
C GLN A 103 -12.88 -10.58 14.75
N SER A 104 -14.04 -11.07 15.17
CA SER A 104 -14.93 -11.97 14.40
C SER A 104 -15.65 -11.33 13.19
N GLN A 105 -15.23 -10.18 12.70
CA GLN A 105 -16.02 -9.40 11.73
C GLN A 105 -15.45 -9.34 10.31
N GLY A 106 -14.57 -10.22 9.91
CA GLY A 106 -14.05 -10.23 8.54
C GLY A 106 -13.28 -11.49 8.17
N GLU A 107 -12.96 -11.61 6.90
CA GLU A 107 -12.18 -12.70 6.36
C GLU A 107 -10.89 -12.16 5.75
N ASP A 108 -9.78 -12.84 6.02
CA ASP A 108 -8.49 -12.59 5.42
C ASP A 108 -8.54 -12.84 3.91
N LYS A 109 -8.29 -11.83 3.11
CA LYS A 109 -8.45 -11.89 1.65
C LYS A 109 -7.46 -10.97 0.93
N ILE A 110 -7.23 -11.25 -0.33
CA ILE A 110 -6.69 -10.26 -1.25
C ILE A 110 -7.88 -9.65 -2.01
N ALA A 111 -8.13 -8.36 -1.82
CA ALA A 111 -9.19 -7.66 -2.52
C ALA A 111 -8.68 -7.01 -3.81
N GLU A 112 -9.46 -7.14 -4.88
CA GLU A 112 -9.29 -6.40 -6.13
C GLU A 112 -10.30 -5.27 -6.20
N LEU A 113 -9.81 -4.05 -6.48
CA LEU A 113 -10.64 -2.86 -6.61
C LEU A 113 -10.38 -2.19 -7.95
N ASP A 114 -11.37 -1.48 -8.46
CA ASP A 114 -11.13 -0.51 -9.51
C ASP A 114 -10.36 0.72 -8.94
N LEU A 115 -9.86 1.60 -9.81
CA LEU A 115 -9.13 2.79 -9.37
C LEU A 115 -10.01 3.85 -8.67
N ARG A 116 -11.32 3.61 -8.55
CA ARG A 116 -12.26 4.44 -7.78
C ARG A 116 -12.50 3.86 -6.38
N GLY A 117 -12.03 2.63 -6.14
CA GLY A 117 -12.16 1.94 -4.87
C GLY A 117 -13.37 1.01 -4.78
N ASN A 118 -14.08 0.77 -5.87
CA ASN A 118 -15.15 -0.24 -5.86
C ASN A 118 -14.50 -1.64 -5.84
N VAL A 119 -14.89 -2.46 -4.86
CA VAL A 119 -14.45 -3.85 -4.78
C VAL A 119 -15.05 -4.63 -5.95
N ILE A 120 -14.19 -5.25 -6.74
CA ILE A 120 -14.55 -6.08 -7.91
C ILE A 120 -14.62 -7.53 -7.48
N ALA A 121 -13.61 -8.00 -6.74
CA ALA A 121 -13.51 -9.36 -6.27
C ALA A 121 -12.71 -9.44 -4.96
N LYS A 122 -12.86 -10.56 -4.25
CA LYS A 122 -12.01 -10.94 -3.12
C LYS A 122 -11.51 -12.37 -3.37
N TYR A 123 -10.22 -12.57 -3.18
CA TYR A 123 -9.55 -13.82 -3.47
C TYR A 123 -9.11 -14.52 -2.20
N GLU A 124 -9.16 -15.86 -2.24
CA GLU A 124 -8.69 -16.69 -1.14
C GLU A 124 -7.19 -16.45 -0.89
N ALA A 125 -6.87 -16.29 0.36
CA ALA A 125 -5.51 -16.18 0.91
C ALA A 125 -5.29 -17.26 1.97
N GLY A 126 -4.21 -17.19 2.71
CA GLY A 126 -4.07 -17.89 3.99
C GLY A 126 -4.49 -16.99 5.13
N THR A 127 -4.04 -17.30 6.34
CA THR A 127 -4.29 -16.50 7.56
C THR A 127 -3.26 -15.38 7.71
N ASP A 128 -3.73 -14.20 8.04
CA ASP A 128 -2.98 -12.95 8.15
C ASP A 128 -2.07 -12.67 6.93
N PRO A 129 -2.66 -12.39 5.74
CA PRO A 129 -1.89 -12.08 4.56
C PRO A 129 -1.20 -10.71 4.71
N GLU A 130 0.13 -10.71 4.77
CA GLU A 130 0.93 -9.51 4.94
C GLU A 130 1.25 -8.84 3.60
N ASN A 131 1.88 -9.57 2.71
CA ASN A 131 2.24 -9.09 1.39
C ASN A 131 2.03 -10.17 0.33
N PHE A 132 1.97 -9.75 -0.92
CA PHE A 132 1.74 -10.64 -2.05
C PHE A 132 2.34 -10.06 -3.32
N VAL A 133 2.48 -10.91 -4.33
CA VAL A 133 2.74 -10.50 -5.72
C VAL A 133 1.75 -11.18 -6.66
N ILE A 134 1.48 -10.51 -7.77
CA ILE A 134 0.68 -11.03 -8.86
C ILE A 134 1.59 -11.28 -10.08
N ASP A 135 1.40 -12.36 -10.80
CA ASP A 135 2.17 -12.64 -11.99
C ASP A 135 1.86 -11.63 -13.12
N ALA A 136 2.76 -11.52 -14.09
CA ALA A 136 2.62 -10.57 -15.20
C ALA A 136 1.36 -10.77 -16.05
N LYS A 137 0.73 -11.96 -15.98
CA LYS A 137 -0.51 -12.28 -16.67
C LYS A 137 -1.75 -11.96 -15.84
N GLY A 138 -1.59 -11.61 -14.56
CA GLY A 138 -2.72 -11.41 -13.64
C GLY A 138 -3.48 -12.69 -13.31
N THR A 139 -2.83 -13.85 -13.40
CA THR A 139 -3.50 -15.16 -13.27
C THR A 139 -3.23 -15.86 -11.94
N ARG A 140 -2.13 -15.54 -11.26
CA ARG A 140 -1.73 -16.15 -9.99
C ARG A 140 -1.28 -15.11 -8.98
N LEU A 141 -1.72 -15.29 -7.75
CA LEU A 141 -1.23 -14.56 -6.58
C LEU A 141 -0.29 -15.48 -5.80
N TYR A 142 0.82 -14.93 -5.33
CA TYR A 142 1.74 -15.57 -4.39
C TYR A 142 1.71 -14.74 -3.11
N ILE A 143 1.25 -15.32 -2.02
CA ILE A 143 0.84 -14.61 -0.81
C ILE A 143 1.66 -15.11 0.38
N ALA A 144 2.24 -14.20 1.14
CA ALA A 144 2.88 -14.48 2.42
C ALA A 144 1.82 -14.43 3.53
N ASN A 145 1.64 -15.56 4.25
CA ASN A 145 0.63 -15.74 5.28
C ASN A 145 1.33 -15.85 6.65
N GLU A 146 1.32 -14.76 7.42
CA GLU A 146 2.14 -14.61 8.62
C GLU A 146 1.84 -15.70 9.67
N ASP A 147 0.59 -15.80 10.11
CA ASP A 147 0.16 -16.69 11.18
C ASP A 147 0.34 -18.18 10.84
N ALA A 148 0.22 -18.55 9.56
CA ALA A 148 0.31 -19.94 9.13
C ALA A 148 1.75 -20.42 8.87
N GLY A 149 2.74 -19.51 8.79
CA GLY A 149 4.10 -19.86 8.38
C GLY A 149 4.18 -20.40 6.95
N THR A 150 3.25 -19.99 6.07
CA THR A 150 3.12 -20.54 4.71
C THR A 150 3.13 -19.44 3.63
N ALA A 151 3.47 -19.86 2.43
CA ALA A 151 3.10 -19.12 1.22
C ALA A 151 1.99 -19.87 0.49
N SER A 152 0.97 -19.16 0.02
CA SER A 152 -0.07 -19.73 -0.82
C SER A 152 0.01 -19.21 -2.26
N ILE A 153 -0.37 -20.07 -3.20
CA ILE A 153 -0.57 -19.71 -4.61
C ILE A 153 -2.06 -19.80 -4.90
N THR A 154 -2.67 -18.68 -5.27
CA THR A 154 -4.09 -18.60 -5.59
C THR A 154 -4.29 -18.40 -7.07
N ASP A 155 -5.16 -19.23 -7.68
CA ASP A 155 -5.64 -19.05 -9.05
C ASP A 155 -6.70 -17.95 -9.07
N VAL A 156 -6.42 -16.88 -9.77
CA VAL A 156 -7.30 -15.70 -9.83
C VAL A 156 -8.62 -16.04 -10.54
N LYS A 157 -8.57 -16.80 -11.63
CA LYS A 157 -9.77 -17.15 -12.39
C LYS A 157 -10.69 -18.12 -11.63
N ALA A 158 -10.11 -19.12 -10.99
CA ALA A 158 -10.86 -20.11 -10.22
C ALA A 158 -11.22 -19.62 -8.81
N ASN A 159 -10.63 -18.53 -8.36
CA ASN A 159 -10.72 -17.98 -7.00
C ASN A 159 -10.52 -19.05 -5.92
N ARG A 160 -9.43 -19.78 -6.01
CA ARG A 160 -9.09 -20.82 -5.05
C ARG A 160 -7.59 -20.94 -4.85
N VAL A 161 -7.19 -21.30 -3.65
CA VAL A 161 -5.81 -21.68 -3.36
C VAL A 161 -5.46 -22.96 -4.12
N ILE A 162 -4.43 -22.90 -4.99
CA ILE A 162 -3.92 -24.07 -5.73
C ILE A 162 -3.04 -24.91 -4.81
N THR A 163 -2.18 -24.25 -4.04
CA THR A 163 -1.25 -24.88 -3.13
C THR A 163 -0.88 -23.90 -2.00
N SER A 164 -0.57 -24.46 -0.85
CA SER A 164 0.03 -23.77 0.29
C SER A 164 1.25 -24.58 0.73
N MET A 165 2.37 -23.87 0.98
CA MET A 165 3.64 -24.50 1.28
C MET A 165 4.33 -23.83 2.45
N PRO A 166 5.02 -24.55 3.33
CA PRO A 166 5.79 -23.97 4.43
C PRO A 166 6.99 -23.19 3.89
N VAL A 167 7.20 -21.96 4.39
CA VAL A 167 8.28 -21.06 3.96
C VAL A 167 9.11 -20.52 5.12
N GLY A 168 8.77 -20.86 6.35
CA GLY A 168 9.40 -20.39 7.57
C GLY A 168 8.38 -19.68 8.46
N LEU A 169 8.82 -19.26 9.64
CA LEU A 169 7.95 -18.60 10.63
C LEU A 169 7.83 -17.11 10.33
N GLU A 170 6.61 -16.59 10.49
CA GLU A 170 6.24 -15.19 10.24
C GLU A 170 6.64 -14.73 8.82
N PRO A 171 6.04 -15.30 7.75
CA PRO A 171 6.25 -14.81 6.39
C PRO A 171 5.68 -13.39 6.24
N GLU A 172 6.51 -12.47 5.73
CA GLU A 172 6.15 -11.05 5.66
C GLU A 172 6.14 -10.53 4.22
N GLY A 173 7.29 -10.55 3.55
CA GLY A 173 7.48 -9.98 2.22
C GLY A 173 7.29 -10.98 1.11
N ALA A 174 6.75 -10.52 -0.02
CA ALA A 174 6.67 -11.27 -1.26
C ALA A 174 7.19 -10.42 -2.43
N ALA A 175 8.12 -10.96 -3.21
CA ALA A 175 8.69 -10.30 -4.39
C ALA A 175 8.85 -11.28 -5.55
N MET A 176 8.46 -10.85 -6.76
CA MET A 176 8.64 -11.63 -7.99
C MET A 176 9.77 -11.04 -8.83
N SER A 177 10.61 -11.90 -9.39
CA SER A 177 11.62 -11.49 -10.35
C SER A 177 10.95 -10.96 -11.64
N PRO A 178 11.49 -9.90 -12.27
CA PRO A 178 10.92 -9.33 -13.50
C PRO A 178 10.73 -10.31 -14.66
N ASP A 179 11.57 -11.33 -14.76
CA ASP A 179 11.41 -12.43 -15.74
C ASP A 179 10.29 -13.41 -15.41
N GLY A 180 9.63 -13.22 -14.23
CA GLY A 180 8.52 -14.03 -13.75
C GLY A 180 8.93 -15.44 -13.28
N ARG A 181 10.22 -15.75 -13.17
CA ARG A 181 10.71 -17.10 -12.84
C ARG A 181 10.66 -17.40 -11.35
N TRP A 182 11.01 -16.43 -10.51
CA TRP A 182 11.21 -16.63 -9.07
C TRP A 182 10.29 -15.76 -8.24
N VAL A 183 9.78 -16.32 -7.16
CA VAL A 183 9.16 -15.54 -6.09
C VAL A 183 9.97 -15.76 -4.81
N TYR A 184 10.37 -14.67 -4.17
CA TYR A 184 11.00 -14.65 -2.86
C TYR A 184 9.95 -14.36 -1.80
N ILE A 185 9.91 -15.19 -0.76
CA ILE A 185 9.13 -14.97 0.45
C ILE A 185 10.12 -14.81 1.61
N THR A 186 10.08 -13.67 2.28
CA THR A 186 10.88 -13.43 3.48
C THR A 186 10.14 -13.95 4.70
N SER A 187 10.84 -14.58 5.64
CA SER A 187 10.26 -15.11 6.90
C SER A 187 11.00 -14.53 8.09
N GLU A 188 10.33 -13.66 8.85
CA GLU A 188 10.92 -12.82 9.89
C GLU A 188 11.59 -13.62 11.00
N ALA A 189 10.83 -14.49 11.66
CA ALA A 189 11.33 -15.23 12.81
C ALA A 189 12.36 -16.30 12.40
N SER A 190 12.27 -16.84 11.18
CA SER A 190 13.24 -17.80 10.65
C SER A 190 14.52 -17.15 10.10
N SER A 191 14.54 -15.82 9.87
CA SER A 191 15.65 -15.11 9.22
C SER A 191 16.04 -15.69 7.84
N THR A 192 15.03 -16.17 7.09
CA THR A 192 15.22 -16.83 5.81
C THR A 192 14.49 -16.14 4.65
N VAL A 193 14.90 -16.47 3.44
CA VAL A 193 14.17 -16.27 2.20
C VAL A 193 13.89 -17.64 1.60
N SER A 194 12.62 -17.91 1.28
CA SER A 194 12.20 -19.07 0.50
C SER A 194 12.05 -18.68 -0.96
N VAL A 195 12.58 -19.48 -1.86
CA VAL A 195 12.53 -19.31 -3.31
C VAL A 195 11.50 -20.24 -3.89
N ILE A 196 10.45 -19.67 -4.48
CA ILE A 196 9.42 -20.43 -5.18
C ILE A 196 9.71 -20.36 -6.69
N ASP A 197 9.82 -21.50 -7.34
CA ASP A 197 9.84 -21.61 -8.80
C ASP A 197 8.40 -21.50 -9.32
N THR A 198 8.11 -20.46 -10.10
CA THR A 198 6.76 -20.18 -10.61
C THR A 198 6.28 -21.23 -11.62
N GLN A 199 7.17 -21.95 -12.28
CA GLN A 199 6.84 -23.01 -13.23
C GLN A 199 6.34 -24.28 -12.53
N THR A 200 7.01 -24.65 -11.43
CA THR A 200 6.63 -25.85 -10.65
C THR A 200 5.67 -25.55 -9.51
N GLY A 201 5.63 -24.30 -9.05
CA GLY A 201 4.86 -23.90 -7.88
C GLY A 201 5.41 -24.48 -6.57
N GLN A 202 6.72 -24.78 -6.51
CA GLN A 202 7.37 -25.41 -5.36
C GLN A 202 8.47 -24.51 -4.79
N VAL A 203 8.72 -24.63 -3.47
CA VAL A 203 9.92 -24.08 -2.86
C VAL A 203 11.11 -24.92 -3.28
N VAL A 204 12.04 -24.30 -4.01
CA VAL A 204 13.24 -24.98 -4.54
C VAL A 204 14.48 -24.70 -3.72
N LYS A 205 14.48 -23.63 -2.93
CA LYS A 205 15.59 -23.25 -2.06
C LYS A 205 15.12 -22.41 -0.90
N GLN A 206 15.82 -22.52 0.23
CA GLN A 206 15.77 -21.57 1.33
C GLN A 206 17.21 -21.16 1.68
N PHE A 207 17.40 -19.91 2.02
CA PHE A 207 18.71 -19.40 2.43
C PHE A 207 18.59 -18.35 3.53
N LEU A 208 19.63 -18.26 4.34
CA LEU A 208 19.70 -17.31 5.45
C LEU A 208 20.06 -15.92 4.95
N VAL A 209 19.47 -14.94 5.59
CA VAL A 209 19.75 -13.50 5.44
C VAL A 209 19.92 -12.87 6.83
N GLY A 210 20.00 -11.55 6.90
CA GLY A 210 20.04 -10.87 8.20
C GLY A 210 18.77 -11.12 9.03
N ALA A 211 18.87 -10.93 10.35
CA ALA A 211 17.78 -11.20 11.30
C ALA A 211 16.55 -10.32 11.01
N ARG A 212 15.38 -10.91 11.01
CA ARG A 212 14.07 -10.33 10.75
C ARG A 212 13.98 -9.69 9.35
N PRO A 213 14.07 -10.49 8.27
CA PRO A 213 13.91 -9.99 6.91
C PRO A 213 12.47 -9.48 6.68
N ARG A 214 12.36 -8.34 5.97
CA ARG A 214 11.06 -7.68 5.76
C ARG A 214 10.64 -7.74 4.31
N GLU A 215 11.39 -7.19 3.40
CA GLU A 215 11.02 -7.09 2.00
C GLU A 215 12.21 -7.44 1.10
N ALA A 216 11.89 -7.91 -0.10
CA ALA A 216 12.86 -8.16 -1.16
C ALA A 216 12.48 -7.35 -2.41
N VAL A 217 13.48 -7.01 -3.22
CA VAL A 217 13.30 -6.43 -4.56
C VAL A 217 14.34 -6.98 -5.50
N PHE A 218 13.94 -7.29 -6.73
CA PHE A 218 14.85 -7.73 -7.79
C PHE A 218 15.29 -6.54 -8.67
N THR A 219 16.49 -6.61 -9.22
CA THR A 219 16.92 -5.74 -10.30
C THR A 219 16.12 -6.03 -11.58
N SER A 220 16.01 -5.05 -12.49
CA SER A 220 15.21 -5.16 -13.71
C SER A 220 15.64 -6.29 -14.65
N ASP A 221 16.93 -6.66 -14.59
CA ASP A 221 17.51 -7.80 -15.34
C ASP A 221 17.37 -9.14 -14.63
N SER A 222 16.69 -9.17 -13.47
CA SER A 222 16.52 -10.33 -12.60
C SER A 222 17.82 -10.95 -12.07
N SER A 223 18.98 -10.34 -12.25
CA SER A 223 20.26 -10.93 -11.89
C SER A 223 20.59 -10.83 -10.41
N ARG A 224 20.00 -9.85 -9.71
CA ARG A 224 20.21 -9.61 -8.27
C ARG A 224 18.91 -9.36 -7.54
N ALA A 225 18.94 -9.62 -6.25
CA ALA A 225 17.90 -9.18 -5.33
C ALA A 225 18.52 -8.51 -4.11
N TYR A 226 17.77 -7.57 -3.51
CA TYR A 226 18.10 -6.91 -2.25
C TYR A 226 17.06 -7.30 -1.23
N VAL A 227 17.50 -7.76 -0.06
CA VAL A 227 16.63 -8.18 1.05
C VAL A 227 16.95 -7.36 2.27
N THR A 228 15.98 -6.63 2.79
CA THR A 228 16.12 -5.86 4.03
C THR A 228 15.94 -6.76 5.25
N ALA A 229 16.73 -6.52 6.30
CA ALA A 229 16.65 -7.26 7.56
C ALA A 229 16.58 -6.30 8.76
N GLU A 230 15.39 -6.18 9.34
CA GLU A 230 15.07 -5.17 10.35
C GLU A 230 15.95 -5.28 11.59
N ASN A 231 16.02 -6.46 12.19
CA ASN A 231 16.81 -6.68 13.42
C ASN A 231 18.30 -6.86 13.13
N GLY A 232 18.64 -7.34 11.93
CA GLY A 232 20.02 -7.38 11.45
C GLY A 232 20.59 -5.99 11.17
N ASN A 233 19.75 -4.98 10.92
CA ASN A 233 20.14 -3.64 10.48
C ASN A 233 21.00 -3.65 9.21
N VAL A 234 20.68 -4.55 8.30
CA VAL A 234 21.44 -4.82 7.07
C VAL A 234 20.55 -4.92 5.84
N VAL A 235 21.17 -4.82 4.68
CA VAL A 235 20.59 -5.19 3.39
C VAL A 235 21.44 -6.30 2.79
N SER A 236 20.87 -7.48 2.59
CA SER A 236 21.53 -8.59 1.92
C SER A 236 21.41 -8.45 0.40
N VAL A 237 22.51 -8.58 -0.31
CA VAL A 237 22.56 -8.61 -1.79
C VAL A 237 22.68 -10.05 -2.23
N VAL A 238 21.76 -10.51 -3.05
CA VAL A 238 21.62 -11.91 -3.46
C VAL A 238 21.89 -12.02 -4.96
N ASP A 239 22.76 -12.96 -5.36
CA ASP A 239 22.84 -13.43 -6.75
C ASP A 239 21.69 -14.41 -7.00
N THR A 240 20.87 -14.14 -8.01
CA THR A 240 19.65 -14.92 -8.27
C THR A 240 19.88 -16.18 -9.09
N ARG A 241 21.08 -16.38 -9.64
CA ARG A 241 21.42 -17.59 -10.42
C ARG A 241 21.48 -18.82 -9.51
N ASP A 242 22.07 -18.64 -8.35
CA ASP A 242 22.22 -19.69 -7.35
C ASP A 242 21.55 -19.34 -6.00
N HIS A 243 20.86 -18.22 -5.91
CA HIS A 243 20.18 -17.72 -4.73
C HIS A 243 21.10 -17.70 -3.51
N ALA A 244 22.26 -17.04 -3.66
CA ALA A 244 23.27 -16.91 -2.64
C ALA A 244 23.49 -15.46 -2.24
N VAL A 245 23.69 -15.20 -0.95
CA VAL A 245 24.09 -13.88 -0.46
C VAL A 245 25.53 -13.61 -0.86
N ILE A 246 25.75 -12.63 -1.73
CA ILE A 246 27.08 -12.23 -2.22
C ILE A 246 27.66 -11.05 -1.45
N LYS A 247 26.80 -10.28 -0.75
CA LYS A 247 27.23 -9.13 0.05
C LYS A 247 26.18 -8.82 1.11
N THR A 248 26.63 -8.41 2.27
CA THR A 248 25.81 -7.80 3.31
C THR A 248 26.23 -6.35 3.47
N ILE A 249 25.29 -5.42 3.34
CA ILE A 249 25.48 -3.98 3.50
C ILE A 249 24.98 -3.62 4.89
N GLU A 250 25.89 -3.28 5.79
CA GLU A 250 25.54 -2.81 7.12
C GLU A 250 25.07 -1.36 7.06
N LEU A 251 23.96 -1.07 7.73
CA LEU A 251 23.48 0.30 7.90
C LEU A 251 24.06 0.90 9.19
N PRO A 252 24.36 2.20 9.20
CA PRO A 252 24.87 2.84 10.39
C PRO A 252 23.85 2.77 11.53
N ARG A 253 24.32 3.05 12.74
CA ARG A 253 23.45 3.24 13.89
C ARG A 253 23.20 4.73 14.09
N ALA A 254 21.95 5.12 14.32
CA ALA A 254 21.64 6.48 14.73
C ALA A 254 22.27 6.74 16.10
N ASP A 255 22.93 7.87 16.27
CA ASP A 255 23.57 8.30 17.52
C ASP A 255 24.50 7.23 18.15
N GLY A 256 25.08 6.37 17.29
CA GLY A 256 26.03 5.33 17.69
C GLY A 256 25.43 4.10 18.40
N SER A 257 24.14 4.09 18.75
CA SER A 257 23.51 2.98 19.48
C SER A 257 22.24 2.44 18.83
N ALA A 258 21.36 3.31 18.33
CA ALA A 258 20.06 2.89 17.79
C ALA A 258 20.16 2.37 16.36
N GLN A 259 19.59 1.19 16.10
CA GLN A 259 19.48 0.61 14.77
C GLN A 259 18.47 1.37 13.91
N LEU A 260 18.74 1.51 12.62
CA LEU A 260 17.85 2.17 11.65
C LEU A 260 16.61 1.32 11.33
N LYS A 261 16.69 -0.01 11.46
CA LYS A 261 15.56 -0.94 11.25
C LYS A 261 15.00 -0.90 9.82
N PRO A 262 15.77 -1.33 8.79
CA PRO A 262 15.34 -1.32 7.41
C PRO A 262 14.09 -2.17 7.16
N LYS A 263 13.19 -1.68 6.29
CA LYS A 263 11.90 -2.28 5.95
C LYS A 263 11.71 -2.33 4.43
N GLY A 264 10.88 -1.48 3.87
CA GLY A 264 10.64 -1.43 2.44
C GLY A 264 11.89 -1.12 1.61
N VAL A 265 11.98 -1.69 0.41
CA VAL A 265 13.11 -1.52 -0.49
C VAL A 265 12.65 -1.41 -1.95
N VAL A 266 13.23 -0.49 -2.70
CA VAL A 266 13.06 -0.38 -4.15
C VAL A 266 14.40 -0.13 -4.83
N VAL A 267 14.51 -0.54 -6.09
CA VAL A 267 15.69 -0.35 -6.93
C VAL A 267 15.33 0.48 -8.16
N SER A 268 16.22 1.38 -8.58
CA SER A 268 16.04 2.12 -9.83
C SER A 268 16.09 1.18 -11.04
N ALA A 269 15.42 1.56 -12.13
CA ALA A 269 15.32 0.71 -13.33
C ALA A 269 16.68 0.36 -13.92
N ASP A 270 17.67 1.23 -13.77
CA ASP A 270 19.07 1.01 -14.21
C ASP A 270 19.91 0.22 -13.20
N GLY A 271 19.35 -0.16 -12.04
CA GLY A 271 20.03 -0.89 -10.97
C GLY A 271 21.06 -0.07 -10.17
N LYS A 272 21.25 1.23 -10.49
CA LYS A 272 22.33 2.03 -9.89
C LYS A 272 22.02 2.57 -8.51
N ARG A 273 20.75 2.66 -8.16
CA ARG A 273 20.32 3.15 -6.83
C ARG A 273 19.35 2.18 -6.20
N VAL A 274 19.59 1.91 -4.92
CA VAL A 274 18.67 1.17 -4.06
C VAL A 274 18.25 2.09 -2.92
N TYR A 275 16.95 2.22 -2.72
CA TYR A 275 16.36 3.05 -1.67
C TYR A 275 15.71 2.15 -0.65
N VAL A 276 16.02 2.38 0.63
CA VAL A 276 15.55 1.56 1.75
C VAL A 276 14.90 2.43 2.81
N ALA A 277 13.64 2.18 3.10
CA ALA A 277 12.94 2.80 4.22
C ALA A 277 13.53 2.27 5.54
N THR A 278 13.97 3.18 6.42
CA THR A 278 14.62 2.79 7.69
C THR A 278 13.67 3.05 8.86
N GLY A 279 12.76 2.13 9.12
CA GLY A 279 11.65 2.26 10.05
C GLY A 279 11.90 3.09 11.31
N ARG A 280 12.84 2.71 12.18
CA ARG A 280 13.18 3.50 13.39
C ARG A 280 14.22 4.58 13.14
N GLY A 281 14.89 4.55 11.99
CA GLY A 281 15.82 5.60 11.58
C GLY A 281 15.14 6.85 11.04
N ASN A 282 13.82 6.83 10.80
CA ASN A 282 13.05 7.95 10.25
C ASN A 282 13.72 8.56 9.02
N SER A 283 14.26 7.69 8.17
CA SER A 283 15.03 8.11 7.00
C SER A 283 14.88 7.10 5.86
N VAL A 284 15.33 7.50 4.69
CA VAL A 284 15.59 6.60 3.54
C VAL A 284 17.09 6.47 3.37
N ALA A 285 17.59 5.25 3.40
CA ALA A 285 18.97 4.96 3.03
C ALA A 285 19.07 4.85 1.52
N VAL A 286 20.02 5.60 0.94
CA VAL A 286 20.37 5.53 -0.48
C VAL A 286 21.65 4.70 -0.62
N ILE A 287 21.57 3.61 -1.36
CA ILE A 287 22.69 2.69 -1.59
C ILE A 287 23.10 2.78 -3.05
N ASP A 288 24.40 2.79 -3.30
CA ASP A 288 24.97 2.61 -4.64
C ASP A 288 24.85 1.14 -5.04
N GLY A 289 24.09 0.85 -6.09
CA GLY A 289 23.83 -0.51 -6.55
C GLY A 289 25.04 -1.18 -7.25
N GLU A 290 26.03 -0.40 -7.70
CA GLU A 290 27.27 -0.92 -8.30
C GLU A 290 28.35 -1.16 -7.25
N GLN A 291 28.58 -0.16 -6.38
CA GLN A 291 29.60 -0.25 -5.33
C GLN A 291 29.11 -1.02 -4.09
N LEU A 292 27.81 -1.24 -3.97
CA LEU A 292 27.13 -1.91 -2.84
C LEU A 292 27.50 -1.26 -1.50
N LYS A 293 27.37 0.08 -1.46
CA LYS A 293 27.69 0.91 -0.30
C LYS A 293 26.63 1.97 -0.05
N LEU A 294 26.42 2.30 1.22
CA LEU A 294 25.58 3.43 1.60
C LEU A 294 26.17 4.74 1.06
N VAL A 295 25.32 5.54 0.41
CA VAL A 295 25.65 6.87 -0.11
C VAL A 295 25.25 7.94 0.90
N THR A 296 23.99 7.91 1.35
CA THR A 296 23.45 8.93 2.27
C THR A 296 22.18 8.41 2.95
N LEU A 297 21.76 9.14 4.00
CA LEU A 297 20.47 9.00 4.65
C LEU A 297 19.65 10.27 4.39
N ILE A 298 18.40 10.12 3.96
CA ILE A 298 17.47 11.23 3.71
C ILE A 298 16.44 11.22 4.84
N PRO A 299 16.41 12.22 5.74
CA PRO A 299 15.39 12.32 6.77
C PRO A 299 13.99 12.42 6.16
N VAL A 300 13.03 11.67 6.72
CA VAL A 300 11.61 11.64 6.30
C VAL A 300 10.71 11.67 7.54
N GLY A 301 9.41 11.42 7.38
CA GLY A 301 8.49 11.28 8.50
C GLY A 301 8.81 10.09 9.41
N GLN A 302 8.01 9.91 10.46
CA GLN A 302 8.29 8.92 11.49
C GLN A 302 7.87 7.51 11.05
N ARG A 303 8.76 6.56 11.24
CA ARG A 303 8.58 5.13 10.97
C ARG A 303 8.17 4.84 9.52
N PRO A 304 9.01 5.18 8.53
CA PRO A 304 8.75 4.80 7.14
C PRO A 304 8.74 3.28 7.00
N TRP A 305 7.68 2.77 6.34
CA TRP A 305 7.46 1.35 6.04
C TRP A 305 7.62 1.09 4.56
N GLY A 306 6.53 1.29 3.81
CA GLY A 306 6.52 1.13 2.38
C GLY A 306 7.24 2.26 1.66
N ILE A 307 7.77 1.94 0.50
CA ILE A 307 8.51 2.86 -0.35
C ILE A 307 8.22 2.53 -1.81
N ALA A 308 8.05 3.54 -2.65
CA ALA A 308 7.81 3.35 -4.07
C ALA A 308 8.48 4.44 -4.91
N LEU A 309 9.05 4.04 -6.04
CA LEU A 309 9.72 4.92 -7.00
C LEU A 309 8.79 5.16 -8.18
N THR A 310 8.69 6.40 -8.67
CA THR A 310 7.95 6.68 -9.90
C THR A 310 8.59 5.96 -11.10
N PRO A 311 7.79 5.61 -12.13
CA PRO A 311 8.33 4.88 -13.30
C PRO A 311 9.47 5.60 -14.03
N ASP A 312 9.51 6.93 -13.96
CA ASP A 312 10.59 7.75 -14.52
C ASP A 312 11.80 7.88 -13.56
N GLY A 313 11.72 7.29 -12.37
CA GLY A 313 12.77 7.30 -11.36
C GLY A 313 13.00 8.66 -10.68
N ARG A 314 12.19 9.69 -10.94
CA ARG A 314 12.45 11.06 -10.46
C ARG A 314 11.96 11.34 -9.06
N LYS A 315 10.90 10.66 -8.63
CA LYS A 315 10.32 10.84 -7.30
C LYS A 315 10.23 9.51 -6.56
N LEU A 316 10.50 9.58 -5.28
CA LEU A 316 10.37 8.47 -4.36
C LEU A 316 9.36 8.86 -3.27
N TYR A 317 8.44 7.97 -2.95
CA TYR A 317 7.41 8.15 -1.95
C TYR A 317 7.63 7.19 -0.78
N THR A 318 7.47 7.65 0.47
CA THR A 318 7.57 6.81 1.68
C THR A 318 6.32 6.92 2.52
N ALA A 319 5.76 5.77 2.92
CA ALA A 319 4.63 5.69 3.85
C ALA A 319 5.15 5.75 5.28
N ASN A 320 4.89 6.86 5.99
CA ASN A 320 5.41 7.10 7.33
C ASN A 320 4.35 6.73 8.38
N GLY A 321 4.43 5.50 8.90
CA GLY A 321 3.37 4.85 9.67
C GLY A 321 3.06 5.46 11.04
N VAL A 322 3.92 6.29 11.61
CA VAL A 322 3.70 6.96 12.91
C VAL A 322 3.34 8.42 12.74
N SER A 323 3.95 9.14 11.80
CA SER A 323 3.59 10.53 11.51
C SER A 323 2.33 10.69 10.66
N ASN A 324 1.77 9.59 10.14
CA ASN A 324 0.55 9.58 9.33
C ASN A 324 0.64 10.48 8.09
N ASP A 325 1.78 10.39 7.42
CA ASP A 325 2.07 11.16 6.20
C ASP A 325 2.88 10.34 5.19
N VAL A 326 3.06 10.93 4.02
CA VAL A 326 3.90 10.42 2.94
C VAL A 326 4.93 11.49 2.61
N SER A 327 6.21 11.15 2.67
CA SER A 327 7.26 12.04 2.19
C SER A 327 7.51 11.80 0.71
N VAL A 328 7.65 12.87 -0.06
CA VAL A 328 8.02 12.86 -1.47
C VAL A 328 9.45 13.34 -1.59
N ILE A 329 10.31 12.54 -2.17
CA ILE A 329 11.74 12.79 -2.32
C ILE A 329 12.05 12.98 -3.81
N ASP A 330 12.79 14.04 -4.13
CA ASP A 330 13.44 14.21 -5.43
C ASP A 330 14.73 13.37 -5.44
N THR A 331 14.79 12.38 -6.33
CA THR A 331 15.90 11.43 -6.39
C THR A 331 17.19 12.02 -6.93
N SER A 332 17.12 13.13 -7.70
CA SER A 332 18.29 13.80 -8.25
C SER A 332 19.04 14.60 -7.18
N THR A 333 18.30 15.14 -6.22
CA THR A 333 18.85 15.98 -5.13
C THR A 333 18.92 15.25 -3.79
N ASN A 334 18.27 14.09 -3.66
CA ASN A 334 18.10 13.35 -2.41
C ASN A 334 17.47 14.22 -1.30
N LYS A 335 16.47 15.04 -1.65
CA LYS A 335 15.79 15.93 -0.70
C LYS A 335 14.28 15.67 -0.71
N VAL A 336 13.67 15.79 0.47
CA VAL A 336 12.21 15.84 0.61
C VAL A 336 11.72 17.13 0.00
N ILE A 337 10.81 17.04 -0.97
CA ILE A 337 10.21 18.19 -1.68
C ILE A 337 8.76 18.43 -1.28
N ALA A 338 8.10 17.42 -0.70
CA ALA A 338 6.74 17.56 -0.18
C ALA A 338 6.49 16.54 0.94
N THR A 339 5.56 16.88 1.85
CA THR A 339 4.99 15.99 2.84
C THR A 339 3.48 16.02 2.70
N ILE A 340 2.85 14.88 2.49
CA ILE A 340 1.44 14.74 2.18
C ILE A 340 0.77 14.00 3.33
N LYS A 341 -0.26 14.60 3.95
CA LYS A 341 -1.01 13.93 5.00
C LYS A 341 -1.74 12.71 4.43
N ALA A 342 -1.65 11.58 5.10
CA ALA A 342 -2.33 10.34 4.77
C ALA A 342 -3.37 9.96 5.86
N GLY A 343 -3.97 8.77 5.75
CA GLY A 343 -4.79 8.19 6.80
C GLY A 343 -3.95 7.67 7.98
N ASP A 344 -4.57 6.92 8.88
CA ASP A 344 -3.91 6.42 10.08
C ASP A 344 -3.09 5.14 9.78
N GLY A 345 -1.79 5.20 10.04
CA GLY A 345 -0.86 4.10 9.82
C GLY A 345 -0.54 3.80 8.36
N PRO A 346 -0.01 4.75 7.58
CA PRO A 346 0.48 4.45 6.23
C PRO A 346 1.46 3.27 6.25
N TRP A 347 1.18 2.24 5.39
CA TRP A 347 1.96 1.01 5.39
C TRP A 347 2.58 0.70 4.02
N GLY A 348 1.78 0.36 3.01
CA GLY A 348 2.22 0.01 1.66
C GLY A 348 1.98 1.14 0.67
N ILE A 349 2.77 1.17 -0.41
CA ILE A 349 2.61 2.11 -1.54
C ILE A 349 2.69 1.35 -2.85
N ALA A 350 1.76 1.65 -3.78
CA ALA A 350 1.78 1.21 -5.17
C ALA A 350 1.70 2.40 -6.13
N LEU A 351 2.48 2.34 -7.24
CA LEU A 351 2.59 3.37 -8.29
C LEU A 351 2.43 2.77 -9.69
#